data_74ba0bfb3d280c7009e1a46294617e34
#
_entry.id   74ba0bfb3d280c7009e1a46294617e34
#
_cell.length_a   1.000
_cell.length_b   1.000
_cell.length_c   1.000
_cell.angle_alpha   90.00
_cell.angle_beta   90.00
_cell.angle_gamma   90.00
#
_symmetry.space_group_name_H-M   'P 1'
#
loop_
_entity.id
_entity.type
_entity.pdbx_description
1 polymer ?
#
loop_
_entity_poly.entity_id
_entity_poly.type
_entity_poly.pdbx_seq_one_letter_code
_entity_poly.pdbx_strand_id
1 'polypeptide(L)'
;MLAFDLLALEARAAVVDGVLEPSDPIWDVDDPRPLDALRVTGRLSSAGAGHFYFRGQVQGTAGGECRRCLTDVTTPVTLDSHLVFVAADEEGADEESDAYLYDPTVGELDLRPALREEWLLHAPAFPLCREDCRGLCPTCGADRNLAADAGGCACQPAVDPRWAALRGAAAD
;
A
#
# COMPACT_ATOMS: atom_id res chain seq x y z
N MET A 1 -19.86 -4.74 -4.85
CA MET A 1 -19.73 -6.09 -4.26
C MET A 1 -18.44 -6.70 -4.76
N LEU A 2 -17.62 -7.31 -3.87
CA LEU A 2 -16.28 -7.85 -4.20
C LEU A 2 -16.19 -9.37 -3.95
N ALA A 3 -17.31 -10.03 -3.73
CA ALA A 3 -17.45 -11.49 -3.69
C ALA A 3 -18.27 -11.97 -4.89
N PHE A 4 -17.87 -13.08 -5.49
CA PHE A 4 -18.40 -13.59 -6.76
C PHE A 4 -18.67 -15.08 -6.67
N ASP A 5 -19.83 -15.52 -7.15
CA ASP A 5 -20.21 -16.93 -7.24
C ASP A 5 -19.27 -17.72 -8.17
N LEU A 6 -18.70 -18.83 -7.68
CA LEU A 6 -17.70 -19.63 -8.40
C LEU A 6 -18.28 -20.25 -9.67
N LEU A 7 -19.51 -20.79 -9.61
CA LEU A 7 -20.15 -21.43 -10.77
C LEU A 7 -20.41 -20.42 -11.88
N ALA A 8 -20.81 -19.20 -11.50
CA ALA A 8 -20.99 -18.13 -12.46
C ALA A 8 -19.67 -17.71 -13.11
N LEU A 9 -18.56 -17.68 -12.35
CA LEU A 9 -17.22 -17.35 -12.85
C LEU A 9 -16.67 -18.41 -13.80
N GLU A 10 -16.92 -19.69 -13.55
CA GLU A 10 -16.56 -20.77 -14.47
C GLU A 10 -17.26 -20.64 -15.82
N ALA A 11 -18.53 -20.21 -15.80
CA ALA A 11 -19.33 -20.06 -17.00
C ALA A 11 -18.95 -18.82 -17.81
N ARG A 12 -18.61 -17.72 -17.15
CA ARG A 12 -18.27 -16.43 -17.80
C ARG A 12 -17.49 -15.52 -16.88
N ALA A 13 -16.63 -14.71 -17.47
CA ALA A 13 -15.94 -13.66 -16.74
C ALA A 13 -16.89 -12.59 -16.21
N ALA A 14 -16.59 -12.11 -14.99
CA ALA A 14 -17.33 -11.04 -14.34
C ALA A 14 -16.61 -9.68 -14.51
N VAL A 15 -17.40 -8.62 -14.67
CA VAL A 15 -16.93 -7.25 -14.52
C VAL A 15 -16.91 -6.93 -13.04
N VAL A 16 -15.78 -6.46 -12.56
CA VAL A 16 -15.61 -5.97 -11.19
C VAL A 16 -15.75 -4.46 -11.21
N ASP A 17 -16.74 -3.95 -10.50
CA ASP A 17 -16.93 -2.52 -10.18
C ASP A 17 -17.48 -2.47 -8.75
N GLY A 18 -16.61 -2.14 -7.81
CA GLY A 18 -16.93 -2.17 -6.39
C GLY A 18 -16.07 -1.24 -5.57
N VAL A 19 -16.37 -1.19 -4.30
CA VAL A 19 -15.60 -0.42 -3.32
C VAL A 19 -15.28 -1.29 -2.11
N LEU A 20 -14.11 -1.07 -1.52
CA LEU A 20 -13.70 -1.62 -0.23
C LEU A 20 -13.61 -0.45 0.77
N GLU A 21 -14.53 -0.44 1.70
CA GLU A 21 -14.65 0.63 2.69
C GLU A 21 -13.53 0.56 3.73
N PRO A 22 -13.04 1.70 4.25
CA PRO A 22 -12.07 1.72 5.36
C PRO A 22 -12.62 1.08 6.65
N SER A 23 -13.94 0.96 6.77
CA SER A 23 -14.64 0.34 7.90
C SER A 23 -14.91 -1.16 7.71
N ASP A 24 -14.55 -1.74 6.55
CA ASP A 24 -14.76 -3.17 6.29
C ASP A 24 -13.98 -4.01 7.33
N PRO A 25 -14.59 -5.08 7.88
CA PRO A 25 -13.94 -5.93 8.88
C PRO A 25 -12.71 -6.70 8.35
N ILE A 26 -12.43 -6.65 7.06
CA ILE A 26 -11.21 -7.22 6.48
C ILE A 26 -9.93 -6.53 6.98
N TRP A 27 -10.03 -5.27 7.40
CA TRP A 27 -8.89 -4.51 7.90
C TRP A 27 -8.56 -4.88 9.35
N ASP A 28 -7.30 -5.20 9.61
CA ASP A 28 -6.80 -5.36 10.98
C ASP A 28 -6.67 -4.00 11.70
N VAL A 29 -6.52 -4.04 13.02
CA VAL A 29 -6.48 -2.83 13.86
C VAL A 29 -5.30 -1.91 13.49
N ASP A 30 -4.16 -2.51 13.16
CA ASP A 30 -2.90 -1.80 12.90
C ASP A 30 -2.66 -1.53 11.40
N ASP A 31 -3.60 -1.88 10.54
CA ASP A 31 -3.45 -1.64 9.10
C ASP A 31 -3.46 -0.14 8.78
N PRO A 32 -2.58 0.33 7.89
CA PRO A 32 -2.66 1.65 7.30
C PRO A 32 -3.84 1.72 6.32
N ARG A 33 -5.04 1.95 6.89
CA ARG A 33 -6.28 2.00 6.13
C ARG A 33 -6.30 3.17 5.16
N PRO A 34 -6.98 3.04 4.02
CA PRO A 34 -7.22 4.17 3.13
C PRO A 34 -8.08 5.24 3.83
N LEU A 35 -7.91 6.51 3.47
CA LEU A 35 -8.73 7.61 3.98
C LEU A 35 -10.16 7.57 3.45
N ASP A 36 -10.32 7.10 2.21
CA ASP A 36 -11.59 6.96 1.50
C ASP A 36 -11.76 5.52 1.04
N ALA A 37 -12.97 5.14 0.59
CA ALA A 37 -13.21 3.83 0.02
C ALA A 37 -12.29 3.56 -1.17
N LEU A 38 -11.65 2.38 -1.20
CA LEU A 38 -10.90 1.92 -2.35
C LEU A 38 -11.87 1.61 -3.50
N ARG A 39 -11.71 2.28 -4.63
CA ARG A 39 -12.43 1.95 -5.84
C ARG A 39 -11.71 0.82 -6.57
N VAL A 40 -12.42 -0.25 -6.86
CA VAL A 40 -11.92 -1.44 -7.54
C VAL A 40 -12.67 -1.63 -8.84
N THR A 41 -11.95 -1.60 -9.97
CA THR A 41 -12.53 -1.81 -11.30
C THR A 41 -11.69 -2.82 -12.06
N GLY A 42 -12.33 -3.70 -12.82
CA GLY A 42 -11.57 -4.68 -13.60
C GLY A 42 -12.41 -5.83 -14.11
N ARG A 43 -11.73 -6.95 -14.33
CA ARG A 43 -12.31 -8.19 -14.83
C ARG A 43 -11.76 -9.37 -14.05
N LEU A 44 -12.67 -10.24 -13.63
CA LEU A 44 -12.37 -11.51 -13.01
C LEU A 44 -12.80 -12.63 -13.95
N SER A 45 -11.91 -13.57 -14.27
CA SER A 45 -12.16 -14.64 -15.23
C SER A 45 -11.58 -15.96 -14.76
N SER A 46 -12.18 -17.07 -15.14
CA SER A 46 -11.58 -18.38 -14.99
C SER A 46 -10.33 -18.49 -15.85
N ALA A 47 -9.27 -19.06 -15.27
CA ALA A 47 -8.04 -19.44 -15.96
C ALA A 47 -7.95 -20.98 -16.17
N GLY A 48 -9.02 -21.70 -15.83
CA GLY A 48 -9.14 -23.16 -15.92
C GLY A 48 -8.79 -23.88 -14.62
N ALA A 49 -9.25 -25.12 -14.46
CA ALA A 49 -8.90 -26.01 -13.36
C ALA A 49 -9.07 -25.39 -11.94
N GLY A 50 -10.11 -24.62 -11.69
CA GLY A 50 -10.31 -23.99 -10.37
C GLY A 50 -9.46 -22.74 -10.14
N HIS A 51 -8.70 -22.29 -11.13
CA HIS A 51 -7.96 -21.03 -11.05
C HIS A 51 -8.76 -19.87 -11.57
N PHE A 52 -8.63 -18.70 -10.89
CA PHE A 52 -9.24 -17.45 -11.33
C PHE A 52 -8.18 -16.35 -11.41
N TYR A 53 -8.38 -15.44 -12.33
CA TYR A 53 -7.49 -14.32 -12.58
C TYR A 53 -8.26 -13.01 -12.58
N PHE A 54 -7.88 -12.12 -11.66
CA PHE A 54 -8.33 -10.75 -11.64
C PHE A 54 -7.27 -9.86 -12.31
N ARG A 55 -7.74 -9.01 -13.21
CA ARG A 55 -6.96 -7.91 -13.76
C ARG A 55 -7.77 -6.64 -13.66
N GLY A 56 -7.22 -5.64 -12.99
CA GLY A 56 -7.95 -4.40 -12.77
C GLY A 56 -7.12 -3.31 -12.16
N GLN A 57 -7.81 -2.28 -11.70
CA GLN A 57 -7.22 -1.13 -11.06
C GLN A 57 -7.86 -0.91 -9.70
N VAL A 58 -7.02 -0.61 -8.72
CA VAL A 58 -7.41 -0.21 -7.37
C VAL A 58 -6.97 1.23 -7.16
N GLN A 59 -7.90 2.08 -6.75
CA GLN A 59 -7.65 3.51 -6.52
C GLN A 59 -8.10 3.89 -5.12
N GLY A 60 -7.30 4.71 -4.44
CA GLY A 60 -7.61 5.22 -3.11
C GLY A 60 -6.68 6.34 -2.69
N THR A 61 -6.86 6.81 -1.46
CA THR A 61 -6.03 7.85 -0.86
C THR A 61 -5.39 7.33 0.42
N ALA A 62 -4.07 7.31 0.47
CA ALA A 62 -3.31 6.98 1.66
C ALA A 62 -3.07 8.24 2.51
N GLY A 63 -3.28 8.12 3.82
CA GLY A 63 -2.90 9.13 4.81
C GLY A 63 -1.60 8.73 5.51
N GLY A 64 -0.85 9.73 5.96
CA GLY A 64 0.36 9.50 6.75
C GLY A 64 1.03 10.79 7.16
N GLU A 65 2.13 10.70 7.88
CA GLU A 65 2.95 11.84 8.26
C GLU A 65 4.23 11.88 7.40
N CYS A 66 4.62 13.08 6.98
CA CYS A 66 5.89 13.28 6.28
C CYS A 66 7.05 12.77 7.16
N ARG A 67 7.81 11.79 6.67
CA ARG A 67 8.93 11.20 7.42
C ARG A 67 10.03 12.20 7.83
N ARG A 68 10.00 13.43 7.30
CA ARG A 68 11.01 14.45 7.59
C ARG A 68 10.52 15.56 8.49
N CYS A 69 9.30 16.07 8.30
CA CYS A 69 8.77 17.22 9.05
C CYS A 69 7.52 16.91 9.87
N LEU A 70 7.03 15.66 9.82
CA LEU A 70 5.87 15.16 10.56
C LEU A 70 4.54 15.88 10.26
N THR A 71 4.49 16.63 9.16
CA THR A 71 3.23 17.22 8.69
C THR A 71 2.38 16.14 8.04
N ASP A 72 1.08 16.16 8.25
CA ASP A 72 0.13 15.28 7.59
C ASP A 72 0.23 15.37 6.07
N VAL A 73 0.21 14.21 5.42
CA VAL A 73 0.29 14.07 3.96
C VAL A 73 -0.81 13.14 3.50
N THR A 74 -1.47 13.52 2.43
CA THR A 74 -2.39 12.64 1.70
C THR A 74 -1.80 12.32 0.34
N THR A 75 -1.78 11.03 -0.02
CA THR A 75 -1.17 10.55 -1.27
C THR A 75 -2.22 9.75 -2.06
N PRO A 76 -2.59 10.17 -3.27
CA PRO A 76 -3.40 9.35 -4.15
C PRO A 76 -2.59 8.11 -4.57
N VAL A 77 -3.22 6.95 -4.50
CA VAL A 77 -2.64 5.66 -4.88
C VAL A 77 -3.48 5.06 -5.99
N THR A 78 -2.83 4.63 -7.05
CA THR A 78 -3.45 3.91 -8.16
C THR A 78 -2.59 2.71 -8.48
N LEU A 79 -3.17 1.52 -8.43
CA LEU A 79 -2.50 0.24 -8.63
C LEU A 79 -3.12 -0.48 -9.81
N ASP A 80 -2.28 -0.98 -10.71
CA ASP A 80 -2.68 -1.94 -11.73
C ASP A 80 -2.45 -3.34 -11.13
N SER A 81 -3.53 -3.99 -10.68
CA SER A 81 -3.47 -5.26 -9.95
C SER A 81 -3.71 -6.45 -10.87
N HIS A 82 -2.92 -7.50 -10.65
CA HIS A 82 -2.94 -8.77 -11.35
C HIS A 82 -2.91 -9.90 -10.32
N LEU A 83 -4.07 -10.45 -9.96
CA LEU A 83 -4.21 -11.41 -8.88
C LEU A 83 -4.61 -12.77 -9.41
N VAL A 84 -3.90 -13.80 -8.99
CA VAL A 84 -4.22 -15.20 -9.27
C VAL A 84 -4.83 -15.82 -8.02
N PHE A 85 -5.90 -16.58 -8.19
CA PHE A 85 -6.58 -17.29 -7.12
C PHE A 85 -6.59 -18.78 -7.45
N VAL A 86 -6.21 -19.61 -6.46
CA VAL A 86 -6.11 -21.07 -6.56
C VAL A 86 -6.94 -21.69 -5.45
N ALA A 87 -7.62 -22.80 -5.73
CA ALA A 87 -8.38 -23.51 -4.72
C ALA A 87 -7.43 -24.12 -3.66
N ALA A 88 -7.75 -23.89 -2.37
CA ALA A 88 -6.89 -24.32 -1.26
C ALA A 88 -6.76 -25.85 -1.13
N ASP A 89 -7.66 -26.63 -1.74
CA ASP A 89 -7.66 -28.09 -1.77
C ASP A 89 -6.90 -28.67 -2.99
N GLU A 90 -6.34 -27.82 -3.86
CA GLU A 90 -5.56 -28.28 -5.01
C GLU A 90 -4.16 -28.74 -4.57
N GLU A 91 -3.71 -29.86 -5.16
CA GLU A 91 -2.39 -30.42 -4.87
C GLU A 91 -1.29 -29.47 -5.38
N GLY A 92 -0.46 -28.99 -4.46
CA GLY A 92 0.61 -28.02 -4.77
C GLY A 92 0.20 -26.55 -4.71
N ALA A 93 -1.02 -26.23 -4.30
CA ALA A 93 -1.47 -24.85 -4.15
C ALA A 93 -0.56 -23.99 -3.24
N ASP A 94 0.02 -24.61 -2.20
CA ASP A 94 0.97 -23.94 -1.29
C ASP A 94 2.34 -23.63 -1.93
N GLU A 95 2.65 -24.26 -3.08
CA GLU A 95 3.91 -24.02 -3.80
C GLU A 95 3.82 -22.84 -4.77
N GLU A 96 2.62 -22.40 -5.10
CA GLU A 96 2.38 -21.20 -5.91
C GLU A 96 2.48 -19.93 -5.05
N SER A 97 3.70 -19.45 -4.81
CA SER A 97 4.01 -18.37 -3.86
C SER A 97 3.32 -17.03 -4.15
N ASP A 98 2.82 -16.83 -5.37
CA ASP A 98 2.21 -15.55 -5.81
C ASP A 98 0.69 -15.66 -6.01
N ALA A 99 0.07 -16.78 -5.59
CA ALA A 99 -1.37 -17.00 -5.71
C ALA A 99 -2.09 -16.84 -4.37
N TYR A 100 -3.29 -16.29 -4.42
CA TYR A 100 -4.20 -16.21 -3.28
C TYR A 100 -5.04 -17.49 -3.18
N LEU A 101 -5.02 -18.13 -2.02
CA LEU A 101 -5.82 -19.31 -1.78
C LEU A 101 -7.27 -18.94 -1.45
N TYR A 102 -8.22 -19.66 -2.04
CA TYR A 102 -9.63 -19.56 -1.69
C TYR A 102 -10.23 -20.92 -1.32
N ASP A 103 -11.24 -20.93 -0.47
CA ASP A 103 -11.97 -22.15 -0.08
C ASP A 103 -13.10 -22.43 -1.09
N PRO A 104 -12.99 -23.47 -1.95
CA PRO A 104 -14.00 -23.77 -2.94
C PRO A 104 -15.33 -24.24 -2.32
N THR A 105 -15.33 -24.69 -1.04
CA THR A 105 -16.53 -25.17 -0.36
C THR A 105 -17.49 -24.04 0.02
N VAL A 106 -17.01 -22.80 0.10
CA VAL A 106 -17.82 -21.61 0.37
C VAL A 106 -18.70 -21.23 -0.82
N GLY A 107 -18.30 -21.62 -2.04
CA GLY A 107 -19.05 -21.34 -3.28
C GLY A 107 -18.89 -19.92 -3.81
N GLU A 108 -18.13 -19.06 -3.13
CA GLU A 108 -17.85 -17.68 -3.52
C GLU A 108 -16.35 -17.38 -3.46
N LEU A 109 -15.87 -16.58 -4.41
CA LEU A 109 -14.52 -15.99 -4.42
C LEU A 109 -14.58 -14.56 -3.89
N ASP A 110 -13.96 -14.30 -2.74
CA ASP A 110 -13.86 -12.99 -2.13
C ASP A 110 -12.53 -12.32 -2.50
N LEU A 111 -12.59 -11.17 -3.18
CA LEU A 111 -11.40 -10.40 -3.57
C LEU A 111 -10.84 -9.54 -2.42
N ARG A 112 -11.60 -9.29 -1.36
CA ARG A 112 -11.22 -8.32 -0.30
C ARG A 112 -9.90 -8.66 0.40
N PRO A 113 -9.60 -9.92 0.76
CA PRO A 113 -8.31 -10.26 1.37
C PRO A 113 -7.12 -9.88 0.49
N ALA A 114 -7.18 -10.24 -0.79
CA ALA A 114 -6.13 -9.92 -1.75
C ALA A 114 -6.00 -8.41 -2.00
N LEU A 115 -7.13 -7.69 -2.10
CA LEU A 115 -7.14 -6.23 -2.28
C LEU A 115 -6.58 -5.49 -1.06
N ARG A 116 -6.83 -6.00 0.16
CA ARG A 116 -6.21 -5.49 1.39
C ARG A 116 -4.69 -5.64 1.32
N GLU A 117 -4.19 -6.82 0.97
CA GLU A 117 -2.75 -7.08 0.86
C GLU A 117 -2.10 -6.20 -0.21
N GLU A 118 -2.70 -6.10 -1.40
CA GLU A 118 -2.26 -5.18 -2.44
C GLU A 118 -2.14 -3.74 -1.92
N TRP A 119 -3.14 -3.27 -1.18
CA TRP A 119 -3.08 -1.95 -0.56
C TRP A 119 -1.92 -1.82 0.42
N LEU A 120 -1.72 -2.79 1.32
CA LEU A 120 -0.66 -2.77 2.32
C LEU A 120 0.74 -2.74 1.69
N LEU A 121 0.92 -3.45 0.58
CA LEU A 121 2.19 -3.51 -0.14
C LEU A 121 2.52 -2.20 -0.88
N HIS A 122 1.50 -1.47 -1.32
CA HIS A 122 1.68 -0.30 -2.20
C HIS A 122 1.39 1.03 -1.52
N ALA A 123 0.71 1.05 -0.38
CA ALA A 123 0.53 2.27 0.40
C ALA A 123 1.90 2.84 0.81
N PRO A 124 2.13 4.16 0.64
CA PRO A 124 3.44 4.75 0.90
C PRO A 124 3.81 4.67 2.39
N ALA A 125 4.74 3.77 2.73
CA ALA A 125 5.22 3.60 4.10
C ALA A 125 6.01 4.83 4.62
N PHE A 126 6.57 5.64 3.72
CA PHE A 126 7.41 6.79 4.07
C PHE A 126 7.05 8.02 3.22
N PRO A 127 5.84 8.58 3.36
CA PRO A 127 5.42 9.70 2.54
C PRO A 127 6.27 10.96 2.80
N LEU A 128 6.35 11.82 1.80
CA LEU A 128 6.98 13.13 1.89
C LEU A 128 5.94 14.19 1.53
N CYS A 129 5.90 15.29 2.28
CA CYS A 129 5.05 16.43 1.92
C CYS A 129 5.49 17.09 0.61
N ARG A 130 6.80 17.00 0.29
CA ARG A 130 7.45 17.42 -0.96
C ARG A 130 8.83 16.79 -1.06
N GLU A 131 9.36 16.62 -2.26
CA GLU A 131 10.64 15.98 -2.51
C GLU A 131 11.82 16.70 -1.82
N ASP A 132 11.80 18.04 -1.83
CA ASP A 132 12.82 18.91 -1.25
C ASP A 132 12.58 19.23 0.24
N CYS A 133 11.68 18.50 0.93
CA CYS A 133 11.42 18.71 2.34
C CYS A 133 12.69 18.64 3.17
N ARG A 134 12.99 19.73 3.90
CA ARG A 134 14.19 19.84 4.76
C ARG A 134 14.02 19.20 6.12
N GLY A 135 12.79 18.82 6.49
CA GLY A 135 12.47 18.19 7.76
C GLY A 135 12.62 19.11 8.97
N LEU A 136 12.61 18.48 10.14
CA LEU A 136 12.83 19.17 11.41
C LEU A 136 14.31 19.29 11.71
N CYS A 137 14.69 20.32 12.47
CA CYS A 137 16.04 20.49 12.98
C CYS A 137 16.34 19.40 14.03
N PRO A 138 17.43 18.62 13.90
CA PRO A 138 17.75 17.57 14.85
C PRO A 138 18.16 18.10 16.23
N THR A 139 18.46 19.40 16.35
CA THR A 139 18.90 20.02 17.61
C THR A 139 17.75 20.67 18.37
N CYS A 140 16.84 21.37 17.70
CA CYS A 140 15.78 22.16 18.36
C CYS A 140 14.37 21.81 17.89
N GLY A 141 14.19 20.90 16.91
CA GLY A 141 12.87 20.50 16.40
C GLY A 141 12.18 21.53 15.49
N ALA A 142 12.79 22.69 15.24
CA ALA A 142 12.18 23.69 14.36
C ALA A 142 12.04 23.18 12.92
N ASP A 143 10.95 23.55 12.24
CA ASP A 143 10.74 23.20 10.84
C ASP A 143 11.71 23.95 9.93
N ARG A 144 12.60 23.22 9.28
CA ARG A 144 13.61 23.76 8.35
C ARG A 144 13.03 24.13 6.97
N ASN A 145 11.77 23.85 6.73
CA ASN A 145 11.06 24.28 5.54
C ASN A 145 10.60 25.74 5.64
N LEU A 146 10.50 26.25 6.86
CA LEU A 146 10.23 27.65 7.10
C LEU A 146 11.48 28.48 6.82
N ALA A 147 11.29 29.70 6.30
CA ALA A 147 12.36 30.66 6.16
C ALA A 147 12.92 31.06 7.54
N ALA A 148 14.17 31.51 7.60
CA ALA A 148 14.84 31.85 8.86
C ALA A 148 14.10 32.96 9.63
N ASP A 149 13.44 33.85 8.92
CA ASP A 149 12.58 34.93 9.44
C ASP A 149 11.18 34.47 9.90
N ALA A 150 10.77 33.25 9.51
CA ALA A 150 9.46 32.66 9.83
C ALA A 150 9.56 31.47 10.82
N GLY A 151 10.63 31.37 11.62
CA GLY A 151 10.81 30.32 12.61
C GLY A 151 11.79 29.22 12.24
N GLY A 152 12.53 29.40 11.16
CA GLY A 152 13.71 28.59 10.86
C GLY A 152 14.78 28.74 11.96
N CYS A 153 15.65 27.75 12.11
CA CYS A 153 16.71 27.79 13.10
C CYS A 153 18.11 27.96 12.45
N ALA A 154 19.01 28.61 13.19
CA ALA A 154 20.43 28.73 12.85
C ALA A 154 21.30 27.64 13.54
N CYS A 155 20.70 26.57 14.05
CA CYS A 155 21.42 25.49 14.71
C CYS A 155 22.41 24.83 13.75
N GLN A 156 23.64 24.68 14.19
CA GLN A 156 24.61 23.83 13.51
C GLN A 156 24.48 22.38 14.01
N PRO A 157 24.53 21.38 13.11
CA PRO A 157 24.53 19.99 13.53
C PRO A 157 25.69 19.71 14.47
N ALA A 158 25.42 19.04 15.59
CA ALA A 158 26.49 18.57 16.45
C ALA A 158 27.35 17.55 15.66
N VAL A 159 28.66 17.75 15.71
CA VAL A 159 29.59 16.84 15.06
C VAL A 159 29.84 15.67 15.96
N ASP A 160 29.46 14.46 15.57
CA ASP A 160 29.83 13.24 16.29
C ASP A 160 31.35 13.03 16.18
N PRO A 161 32.09 13.01 17.34
CA PRO A 161 33.55 12.85 17.32
C PRO A 161 34.03 11.56 16.64
N ARG A 162 33.20 10.53 16.61
CA ARG A 162 33.50 9.24 15.96
C ARG A 162 33.75 9.38 14.46
N TRP A 163 33.13 10.37 13.82
CA TRP A 163 33.23 10.62 12.37
C TRP A 163 34.26 11.72 12.02
N ALA A 164 35.00 12.25 13.03
CA ALA A 164 35.95 13.33 12.81
C ALA A 164 37.04 12.94 11.82
N ALA A 165 37.52 11.70 11.84
CA ALA A 165 38.56 11.19 10.94
C ALA A 165 38.11 11.13 9.45
N LEU A 166 36.80 11.00 9.17
CA LEU A 166 36.30 10.93 7.79
C LEU A 166 36.18 12.29 7.10
N ARG A 167 36.28 13.38 7.83
CA ARG A 167 36.25 14.74 7.25
C ARG A 167 37.47 15.07 6.39
N GLY A 168 38.61 14.45 6.67
CA GLY A 168 39.80 14.61 5.85
C GLY A 168 39.80 13.77 4.57
N ALA A 169 38.99 12.72 4.52
CA ALA A 169 38.91 11.81 3.37
C ALA A 169 37.98 12.30 2.25
N ALA A 170 37.16 13.31 2.50
CA ALA A 170 36.16 13.83 1.52
C ALA A 170 36.71 15.05 0.72
N ALA A 171 37.99 15.36 0.81
CA ALA A 171 38.61 16.54 0.21
C ALA A 171 39.60 16.24 -0.95
N ASP A 172 39.57 14.98 -1.48
CA ASP A 172 40.30 14.57 -2.70
C ASP A 172 39.36 14.22 -3.84
#